data_5f33908ef373fc8dbd34545767ef9edc
#
_entry.id   5f33908ef373fc8dbd34545767ef9edc
#
_cell.length_a   1.000
_cell.length_b   1.000
_cell.length_c   1.000
_cell.angle_alpha   90.00
_cell.angle_beta   90.00
_cell.angle_gamma   90.00
#
_symmetry.space_group_name_H-M   'P 1'
#
loop_
_entity.id
_entity.type
_entity.pdbx_description
1 polymer ?
#
loop_
_entity_poly.entity_id
_entity_poly.type
_entity_poly.pdbx_seq_one_letter_code
_entity_poly.pdbx_strand_id
1 'polypeptide(L)'
;LHFSRKGKDFLVMNNWMPPPRYDAVDSMEELGFDLKTNYNRFDLKGCADDKTLVALGEPVHAVHKRIFNVGMWCGDALWTPERKRYFEGKKHAQEVKFHVSQQVHDEISKQTRRDVQFLQKWGLMDYSLVVSYHGVPRTHLDVARSVYAGTSDGGSQPYLAASKDTIYISYVGIIDFLQD
;
A
#
# COMPACT_ATOMS: atom_id res chain seq x y z
N LEU A 1 -14.46 -12.85 7.86
CA LEU A 1 -15.36 -13.26 8.94
C LEU A 1 -16.01 -12.03 9.56
N HIS A 2 -17.33 -12.00 9.63
CA HIS A 2 -18.11 -10.95 10.30
C HIS A 2 -18.70 -11.48 11.60
N PHE A 3 -18.67 -10.67 12.66
CA PHE A 3 -19.39 -10.94 13.91
C PHE A 3 -19.80 -9.64 14.60
N SER A 4 -20.89 -9.71 15.37
CA SER A 4 -21.41 -8.57 16.12
C SER A 4 -21.24 -8.81 17.63
N ARG A 5 -20.82 -7.81 18.37
CA ARG A 5 -20.68 -7.86 19.84
C ARG A 5 -21.03 -6.51 20.46
N LYS A 6 -21.97 -6.51 21.41
CA LYS A 6 -22.43 -5.30 22.13
C LYS A 6 -22.88 -4.19 21.18
N GLY A 7 -23.64 -4.53 20.14
CA GLY A 7 -24.16 -3.57 19.15
C GLY A 7 -23.10 -2.94 18.25
N LYS A 8 -21.91 -3.53 18.19
CA LYS A 8 -20.85 -3.17 17.24
C LYS A 8 -20.56 -4.34 16.33
N ASP A 9 -20.42 -4.06 15.06
CA ASP A 9 -20.04 -5.03 14.05
C ASP A 9 -18.52 -5.04 13.86
N PHE A 10 -17.98 -6.22 13.72
CA PHE A 10 -16.55 -6.45 13.50
C PHE A 10 -16.36 -7.28 12.24
N LEU A 11 -15.43 -6.85 11.42
CA LEU A 11 -14.98 -7.57 10.26
C LEU A 11 -13.56 -8.07 10.49
N VAL A 12 -13.37 -9.38 10.41
CA VAL A 12 -12.03 -9.98 10.45
C VAL A 12 -11.61 -10.26 9.02
N MET A 13 -10.53 -9.65 8.62
CA MET A 13 -9.91 -9.82 7.30
C MET A 13 -8.52 -10.43 7.44
N ASN A 14 -8.02 -11.03 6.37
CA ASN A 14 -6.63 -11.44 6.31
C ASN A 14 -5.70 -10.22 6.42
N ASN A 15 -4.54 -10.43 7.03
CA ASN A 15 -3.50 -9.41 6.98
C ASN A 15 -2.98 -9.29 5.54
N TRP A 16 -3.31 -8.18 4.87
CA TRP A 16 -2.94 -7.95 3.49
C TRP A 16 -1.45 -7.62 3.32
N MET A 17 -0.79 -7.20 4.39
CA MET A 17 0.64 -6.92 4.43
C MET A 17 1.23 -7.55 5.70
N PRO A 18 1.47 -8.86 5.72
CA PRO A 18 2.07 -9.51 6.86
C PRO A 18 3.49 -8.96 7.11
N PRO A 19 3.93 -8.88 8.37
CA PRO A 19 5.29 -8.47 8.66
C PRO A 19 6.28 -9.46 8.01
N PRO A 20 7.45 -9.00 7.59
CA PRO A 20 8.53 -9.89 7.17
C PRO A 20 8.90 -10.83 8.31
N ARG A 21 9.44 -11.99 7.98
CA ARG A 21 9.90 -12.95 8.98
C ARG A 21 11.08 -12.35 9.76
N TYR A 22 11.01 -12.41 11.09
CA TYR A 22 12.03 -11.82 11.97
C TYR A 22 13.43 -12.38 11.73
N ASP A 23 13.55 -13.70 11.51
CA ASP A 23 14.81 -14.40 11.20
C ASP A 23 15.46 -13.95 9.88
N ALA A 24 14.68 -13.37 9.00
CA ALA A 24 15.15 -12.89 7.71
C ALA A 24 15.36 -11.36 7.69
N VAL A 25 14.75 -10.61 8.62
CA VAL A 25 14.98 -9.16 8.77
C VAL A 25 16.44 -8.90 9.16
N ASP A 26 16.97 -9.63 10.11
CA ASP A 26 18.37 -9.50 10.56
C ASP A 26 19.34 -9.68 9.39
N SER A 27 19.08 -10.68 8.51
CA SER A 27 19.89 -10.91 7.31
C SER A 27 19.84 -9.74 6.32
N MET A 28 18.72 -9.00 6.22
CA MET A 28 18.61 -7.83 5.35
C MET A 28 19.33 -6.61 5.97
N GLU A 29 19.23 -6.43 7.29
CA GLU A 29 19.96 -5.37 8.00
C GLU A 29 21.47 -5.58 7.94
N GLU A 30 21.96 -6.82 8.06
CA GLU A 30 23.38 -7.17 7.87
C GLU A 30 23.89 -6.84 6.45
N LEU A 31 23.00 -6.93 5.44
CA LEU A 31 23.29 -6.52 4.07
C LEU A 31 23.18 -5.00 3.85
N GLY A 32 22.92 -4.21 4.90
CA GLY A 32 22.79 -2.76 4.83
C GLY A 32 21.46 -2.30 4.20
N PHE A 33 20.46 -3.17 4.15
CA PHE A 33 19.13 -2.85 3.61
C PHE A 33 18.09 -2.73 4.73
N ASP A 34 17.67 -1.51 5.03
CA ASP A 34 16.62 -1.25 6.01
C ASP A 34 15.21 -1.38 5.36
N LEU A 35 14.53 -2.46 5.70
CA LEU A 35 13.16 -2.72 5.25
C LEU A 35 12.16 -1.68 5.75
N LYS A 36 12.45 -1.00 6.87
CA LYS A 36 11.54 0.00 7.45
C LYS A 36 11.54 1.29 6.68
N THR A 37 12.68 1.68 6.11
CA THR A 37 12.83 2.97 5.40
C THR A 37 12.58 2.87 3.91
N ASN A 38 12.59 1.68 3.32
CA ASN A 38 12.55 1.49 1.87
C ASN A 38 11.20 1.01 1.33
N TYR A 39 10.09 1.25 2.05
CA TYR A 39 8.79 0.88 1.53
C TYR A 39 7.88 2.08 1.29
N ASN A 40 6.99 1.90 0.32
CA ASN A 40 5.94 2.85 -0.01
C ASN A 40 4.58 2.18 0.09
N ARG A 41 3.57 2.95 0.52
CA ARG A 41 2.19 2.47 0.61
C ARG A 41 1.22 3.51 0.07
N PHE A 42 0.31 3.05 -0.75
CA PHE A 42 -0.68 3.88 -1.44
C PHE A 42 -2.08 3.41 -1.13
N ASP A 43 -3.00 4.36 -1.12
CA ASP A 43 -4.44 4.17 -1.05
C ASP A 43 -5.01 4.75 -2.36
N LEU A 44 -5.48 3.88 -3.24
CA LEU A 44 -5.84 4.19 -4.60
C LEU A 44 -7.33 3.96 -4.82
N LYS A 45 -8.04 5.01 -5.18
CA LYS A 45 -9.45 4.98 -5.58
C LYS A 45 -9.62 5.13 -7.10
N GLY A 46 -8.53 5.36 -7.82
CA GLY A 46 -8.53 5.63 -9.26
C GLY A 46 -9.05 7.04 -9.60
N CYS A 47 -8.88 7.99 -8.70
CA CYS A 47 -9.39 9.35 -8.86
C CYS A 47 -8.49 10.38 -8.13
N ALA A 48 -8.95 11.62 -8.06
CA ALA A 48 -8.22 12.70 -7.38
C ALA A 48 -8.01 12.50 -5.87
N ASP A 49 -8.64 11.48 -5.28
CA ASP A 49 -8.47 11.14 -3.86
C ASP A 49 -7.37 10.09 -3.61
N ASP A 50 -6.71 9.60 -4.66
CA ASP A 50 -5.51 8.77 -4.54
C ASP A 50 -4.47 9.48 -3.69
N LYS A 51 -3.85 8.74 -2.77
CA LYS A 51 -2.88 9.31 -1.82
C LYS A 51 -1.77 8.32 -1.46
N THR A 52 -0.61 8.85 -1.16
CA THR A 52 0.47 8.11 -0.52
C THR A 52 0.23 8.09 1.00
N LEU A 53 0.22 6.92 1.59
CA LEU A 53 0.08 6.72 3.04
C LEU A 53 1.45 6.67 3.73
N VAL A 54 2.42 6.09 3.05
CA VAL A 54 3.80 5.98 3.51
C VAL A 54 4.72 6.24 2.32
N ALA A 55 5.72 7.09 2.51
CA ALA A 55 6.75 7.39 1.52
C ALA A 55 8.13 7.10 2.14
N LEU A 56 8.87 6.16 1.55
CA LEU A 56 10.20 5.73 2.03
C LEU A 56 10.21 5.42 3.55
N GLY A 57 9.20 4.66 3.99
CA GLY A 57 9.04 4.27 5.39
C GLY A 57 8.39 5.32 6.31
N GLU A 58 8.30 6.58 5.88
CA GLU A 58 7.75 7.66 6.69
C GLU A 58 6.26 7.88 6.43
N PRO A 59 5.40 7.97 7.47
CA PRO A 59 3.98 8.24 7.32
C PRO A 59 3.72 9.60 6.65
N VAL A 60 2.75 9.62 5.74
CA VAL A 60 2.25 10.85 5.12
C VAL A 60 0.89 11.16 5.75
N HIS A 61 0.88 12.13 6.66
CA HIS A 61 -0.34 12.50 7.38
C HIS A 61 -1.29 13.30 6.49
N ALA A 62 -2.58 12.97 6.57
CA ALA A 62 -3.63 13.72 5.90
C ALA A 62 -3.73 15.14 6.48
N VAL A 63 -3.74 16.12 5.60
CA VAL A 63 -3.95 17.53 5.98
C VAL A 63 -5.39 17.91 5.72
N HIS A 64 -6.11 18.29 6.76
CA HIS A 64 -7.50 18.73 6.61
C HIS A 64 -7.61 19.97 5.73
N LYS A 65 -8.50 19.90 4.74
CA LYS A 65 -8.81 21.02 3.82
C LYS A 65 -9.33 22.29 4.52
N ARG A 66 -9.64 22.22 5.80
CA ARG A 66 -10.27 23.33 6.58
C ARG A 66 -9.37 24.51 6.89
N ILE A 67 -8.07 24.41 6.71
CA ILE A 67 -7.23 25.59 6.84
C ILE A 67 -7.32 26.31 5.51
N PHE A 68 -8.22 27.23 5.47
CA PHE A 68 -8.57 28.17 4.45
C PHE A 68 -7.59 28.35 3.30
N ASN A 69 -8.13 28.40 2.13
CA ASN A 69 -7.63 28.75 0.81
C ASN A 69 -6.71 30.00 0.70
N VAL A 70 -6.40 30.70 1.76
CA VAL A 70 -5.43 31.81 1.74
C VAL A 70 -4.07 31.36 1.22
N GLY A 71 -3.64 30.13 1.56
CA GLY A 71 -2.39 29.57 1.04
C GLY A 71 -2.45 29.17 -0.44
N MET A 72 -3.63 28.99 -1.04
CA MET A 72 -3.77 28.76 -2.49
C MET A 72 -3.60 30.05 -3.30
N TRP A 73 -3.90 31.19 -2.70
CA TRP A 73 -3.76 32.51 -3.35
C TRP A 73 -2.32 33.04 -3.30
N CYS A 74 -1.55 32.62 -2.28
CA CYS A 74 -0.17 33.08 -2.07
C CYS A 74 0.91 32.12 -2.59
N GLY A 75 0.53 31.02 -3.27
CA GLY A 75 1.44 29.99 -3.77
C GLY A 75 2.02 29.09 -2.66
N ASP A 76 2.87 28.14 -3.05
CA ASP A 76 3.42 27.08 -2.17
C ASP A 76 4.37 27.60 -1.08
N ALA A 77 4.78 28.86 -1.17
CA ALA A 77 5.78 29.45 -0.27
C ALA A 77 5.33 29.48 1.21
N LEU A 78 4.00 29.51 1.46
CA LEU A 78 3.40 29.55 2.79
C LEU A 78 2.93 28.19 3.30
N TRP A 79 3.20 27.11 2.56
CA TRP A 79 2.77 25.77 2.99
C TRP A 79 3.71 25.22 4.06
N THR A 80 3.13 24.59 5.09
CA THR A 80 3.92 23.83 6.05
C THR A 80 4.59 22.62 5.37
N PRO A 81 5.70 22.10 5.93
CA PRO A 81 6.35 20.91 5.40
C PRO A 81 5.40 19.71 5.27
N GLU A 82 4.49 19.50 6.25
CA GLU A 82 3.51 18.43 6.21
C GLU A 82 2.52 18.60 5.04
N ARG A 83 2.09 19.83 4.79
CA ARG A 83 1.19 20.14 3.69
C ARG A 83 1.86 19.89 2.34
N LYS A 84 3.12 20.30 2.17
CA LYS A 84 3.89 20.00 0.96
C LYS A 84 4.01 18.50 0.75
N ARG A 85 4.46 17.75 1.76
CA ARG A 85 4.57 16.28 1.72
C ARG A 85 3.24 15.60 1.36
N TYR A 86 2.12 16.07 1.90
CA TYR A 86 0.80 15.53 1.60
C TYR A 86 0.42 15.72 0.12
N PHE A 87 0.60 16.91 -0.43
CA PHE A 87 0.26 17.19 -1.84
C PHE A 87 1.22 16.53 -2.82
N GLU A 88 2.51 16.49 -2.50
CA GLU A 88 3.50 15.71 -3.25
C GLU A 88 3.13 14.21 -3.23
N GLY A 89 2.69 13.69 -2.09
CA GLY A 89 2.21 12.32 -1.95
C GLY A 89 0.97 12.04 -2.80
N LYS A 90 0.02 12.98 -2.91
CA LYS A 90 -1.13 12.85 -3.82
C LYS A 90 -0.69 12.79 -5.28
N LYS A 91 0.18 13.69 -5.70
CA LYS A 91 0.73 13.70 -7.04
C LYS A 91 1.47 12.39 -7.34
N HIS A 92 2.32 11.95 -6.42
CA HIS A 92 3.05 10.70 -6.55
C HIS A 92 2.10 9.49 -6.69
N ALA A 93 1.03 9.41 -5.89
CA ALA A 93 0.04 8.33 -5.98
C ALA A 93 -0.67 8.28 -7.34
N GLN A 94 -0.90 9.43 -7.98
CA GLN A 94 -1.52 9.52 -9.30
C GLN A 94 -0.57 9.16 -10.44
N GLU A 95 0.73 9.35 -10.25
CA GLU A 95 1.75 9.15 -11.28
C GLU A 95 2.52 7.82 -11.11
N VAL A 96 2.38 7.15 -9.95
CA VAL A 96 3.14 5.94 -9.65
C VAL A 96 2.83 4.81 -10.63
N LYS A 97 3.88 4.11 -11.04
CA LYS A 97 3.78 2.91 -11.89
C LYS A 97 4.32 1.72 -11.14
N PHE A 98 3.51 0.68 -11.04
CA PHE A 98 3.92 -0.58 -10.40
C PHE A 98 4.51 -1.51 -11.46
N HIS A 99 5.72 -1.98 -11.19
CA HIS A 99 6.39 -2.95 -12.05
C HIS A 99 5.95 -4.35 -11.64
N VAL A 100 5.17 -4.99 -12.49
CA VAL A 100 4.71 -6.38 -12.32
C VAL A 100 4.82 -7.11 -13.65
N SER A 101 4.92 -8.45 -13.62
CA SER A 101 4.83 -9.24 -14.85
C SER A 101 3.40 -9.21 -15.39
N GLN A 102 3.23 -9.51 -16.70
CA GLN A 102 1.88 -9.61 -17.30
C GLN A 102 1.01 -10.62 -16.56
N GLN A 103 1.57 -11.77 -16.19
CA GLN A 103 0.84 -12.78 -15.43
C GLN A 103 0.34 -12.23 -14.08
N VAL A 104 1.19 -11.56 -13.30
CA VAL A 104 0.83 -10.95 -12.02
C VAL A 104 -0.20 -9.84 -12.21
N HIS A 105 -0.07 -9.02 -13.25
CA HIS A 105 -1.08 -8.01 -13.60
C HIS A 105 -2.46 -8.64 -13.85
N ASP A 106 -2.50 -9.73 -14.60
CA ASP A 106 -3.76 -10.42 -14.94
C ASP A 106 -4.40 -11.08 -13.71
N GLU A 107 -3.58 -11.66 -12.83
CA GLU A 107 -4.02 -12.22 -11.55
C GLU A 107 -4.62 -11.14 -10.64
N ILE A 108 -3.91 -10.03 -10.43
CA ILE A 108 -4.41 -8.90 -9.63
C ILE A 108 -5.70 -8.34 -10.23
N SER A 109 -5.73 -8.12 -11.53
CA SER A 109 -6.91 -7.58 -12.23
C SER A 109 -8.13 -8.50 -12.12
N LYS A 110 -7.92 -9.81 -12.23
CA LYS A 110 -8.97 -10.81 -12.09
C LYS A 110 -9.51 -10.88 -10.67
N GLN A 111 -8.61 -10.85 -9.66
CA GLN A 111 -9.00 -10.87 -8.26
C GLN A 111 -9.74 -9.58 -7.88
N THR A 112 -9.20 -8.43 -8.24
CA THR A 112 -9.83 -7.13 -7.97
C THR A 112 -11.24 -7.05 -8.56
N ARG A 113 -11.45 -7.53 -9.80
CA ARG A 113 -12.80 -7.56 -10.40
C ARG A 113 -13.77 -8.43 -9.60
N ARG A 114 -13.34 -9.59 -9.13
CA ARG A 114 -14.17 -10.49 -8.30
C ARG A 114 -14.56 -9.82 -6.99
N ASP A 115 -13.58 -9.18 -6.33
CA ASP A 115 -13.79 -8.53 -5.05
C ASP A 115 -14.72 -7.31 -5.20
N VAL A 116 -14.52 -6.49 -6.24
CA VAL A 116 -15.41 -5.37 -6.56
C VAL A 116 -16.83 -5.83 -6.87
N GLN A 117 -17.01 -6.90 -7.65
CA GLN A 117 -18.34 -7.47 -7.91
C GLN A 117 -19.01 -7.98 -6.64
N PHE A 118 -18.24 -8.60 -5.74
CA PHE A 118 -18.74 -9.01 -4.44
C PHE A 118 -19.18 -7.82 -3.60
N LEU A 119 -18.34 -6.78 -3.49
CA LEU A 119 -18.65 -5.56 -2.73
C LEU A 119 -19.90 -4.85 -3.29
N GLN A 120 -20.01 -4.71 -4.60
CA GLN A 120 -21.19 -4.15 -5.28
C GLN A 120 -22.47 -4.94 -4.99
N LYS A 121 -22.39 -6.29 -5.02
CA LYS A 121 -23.54 -7.15 -4.71
C LYS A 121 -24.09 -6.93 -3.31
N TRP A 122 -23.23 -6.53 -2.36
CA TRP A 122 -23.59 -6.29 -0.97
C TRP A 122 -23.81 -4.80 -0.64
N GLY A 123 -23.84 -3.92 -1.65
CA GLY A 123 -24.02 -2.48 -1.44
C GLY A 123 -22.88 -1.81 -0.70
N LEU A 124 -21.71 -2.42 -0.69
CA LEU A 124 -20.52 -1.84 -0.04
C LEU A 124 -19.86 -0.83 -0.97
N MET A 125 -19.47 0.31 -0.44
CA MET A 125 -18.91 1.43 -1.20
C MET A 125 -17.68 2.03 -0.52
N ASP A 126 -17.09 3.02 -1.14
CA ASP A 126 -15.93 3.82 -0.67
C ASP A 126 -14.66 3.01 -0.40
N TYR A 127 -14.56 1.80 -0.98
CA TYR A 127 -13.37 0.97 -0.85
C TYR A 127 -12.20 1.52 -1.64
N SER A 128 -11.00 1.19 -1.18
CA SER A 128 -9.73 1.56 -1.81
C SER A 128 -8.90 0.32 -2.12
N LEU A 129 -8.12 0.40 -3.20
CA LEU A 129 -7.04 -0.54 -3.46
C LEU A 129 -5.79 -0.04 -2.73
N VAL A 130 -5.37 -0.77 -1.72
CA VAL A 130 -4.10 -0.49 -1.06
C VAL A 130 -3.00 -1.28 -1.71
N VAL A 131 -1.93 -0.59 -2.06
CA VAL A 131 -0.71 -1.19 -2.61
C VAL A 131 0.46 -0.78 -1.75
N SER A 132 1.28 -1.74 -1.35
CA SER A 132 2.60 -1.46 -0.81
C SER A 132 3.67 -2.11 -1.67
N TYR A 133 4.83 -1.49 -1.79
CA TYR A 133 5.96 -2.09 -2.44
C TYR A 133 7.30 -1.70 -1.80
N HIS A 134 8.24 -2.62 -1.91
CA HIS A 134 9.64 -2.43 -1.57
C HIS A 134 10.49 -2.63 -2.82
N GLY A 135 11.49 -1.78 -3.01
CA GLY A 135 12.54 -2.02 -3.99
C GLY A 135 13.76 -2.63 -3.31
N VAL A 136 14.16 -3.83 -3.69
CA VAL A 136 15.35 -4.54 -3.16
C VAL A 136 16.36 -4.71 -4.29
N PRO A 137 17.67 -4.48 -4.05
CA PRO A 137 18.68 -4.77 -5.06
C PRO A 137 18.61 -6.22 -5.54
N ARG A 138 18.73 -6.44 -6.85
CA ARG A 138 18.61 -7.78 -7.44
C ARG A 138 19.63 -8.78 -6.91
N THR A 139 20.77 -8.31 -6.43
CA THR A 139 21.79 -9.13 -5.78
C THR A 139 21.30 -9.84 -4.51
N HIS A 140 20.21 -9.36 -3.92
CA HIS A 140 19.62 -9.89 -2.67
C HIS A 140 18.32 -10.68 -2.91
N LEU A 141 18.12 -11.22 -4.11
CA LEU A 141 16.89 -11.94 -4.49
C LEU A 141 16.57 -13.11 -3.55
N ASP A 142 17.55 -13.90 -3.19
CA ASP A 142 17.31 -15.10 -2.38
C ASP A 142 16.94 -14.72 -0.94
N VAL A 143 17.56 -13.68 -0.40
CA VAL A 143 17.22 -13.12 0.90
C VAL A 143 15.81 -12.51 0.84
N ALA A 144 15.50 -11.72 -0.19
CA ALA A 144 14.16 -11.18 -0.37
C ALA A 144 13.09 -12.28 -0.47
N ARG A 145 13.37 -13.37 -1.18
CA ARG A 145 12.47 -14.53 -1.23
C ARG A 145 12.30 -15.19 0.14
N SER A 146 13.37 -15.36 0.92
CA SER A 146 13.27 -15.97 2.25
C SER A 146 12.49 -15.10 3.23
N VAL A 147 12.71 -13.77 3.20
CA VAL A 147 12.00 -12.80 4.05
C VAL A 147 10.49 -12.84 3.81
N TYR A 148 10.08 -13.03 2.55
CA TYR A 148 8.69 -12.96 2.13
C TYR A 148 8.09 -14.31 1.73
N ALA A 149 8.90 -15.40 1.72
CA ALA A 149 8.41 -16.75 1.45
C ALA A 149 7.68 -17.30 2.67
N GLY A 150 6.38 -17.36 2.57
CA GLY A 150 5.57 -18.15 3.49
C GLY A 150 5.30 -17.46 4.82
N THR A 151 4.32 -16.61 4.85
CA THR A 151 3.58 -16.38 6.06
C THR A 151 2.74 -17.65 6.29
N SER A 152 3.19 -18.48 7.20
CA SER A 152 2.48 -19.72 7.62
C SER A 152 1.06 -19.47 8.13
N ASP A 153 0.68 -18.22 8.31
CA ASP A 153 -0.50 -17.76 9.01
C ASP A 153 -1.65 -17.31 8.09
N GLY A 154 -1.65 -17.72 6.82
CA GLY A 154 -2.73 -17.39 5.88
C GLY A 154 -2.78 -15.92 5.44
N GLY A 155 -1.72 -15.15 5.67
CA GLY A 155 -1.57 -13.79 5.14
C GLY A 155 -1.40 -13.76 3.63
N SER A 156 -1.59 -12.58 3.03
CA SER A 156 -1.41 -12.39 1.60
C SER A 156 0.03 -12.67 1.19
N GLN A 157 0.20 -13.37 0.06
CA GLN A 157 1.52 -13.59 -0.52
C GLN A 157 1.94 -12.36 -1.33
N PRO A 158 3.21 -11.96 -1.29
CA PRO A 158 3.71 -10.87 -2.11
C PRO A 158 3.80 -11.25 -3.58
N TYR A 159 3.60 -10.27 -4.43
CA TYR A 159 3.95 -10.35 -5.84
C TYR A 159 5.39 -9.89 -6.04
N LEU A 160 6.17 -10.68 -6.76
CA LEU A 160 7.56 -10.37 -7.06
C LEU A 160 7.70 -9.97 -8.54
N ALA A 161 8.33 -8.84 -8.78
CA ALA A 161 8.66 -8.38 -10.12
C ALA A 161 10.13 -7.95 -10.18
N ALA A 162 10.86 -8.38 -11.20
CA ALA A 162 12.26 -8.03 -11.38
C ALA A 162 12.39 -7.00 -12.52
N SER A 163 13.13 -5.93 -12.25
CA SER A 163 13.72 -5.07 -13.28
C SER A 163 15.20 -5.43 -13.47
N LYS A 164 15.92 -4.60 -14.24
CA LYS A 164 17.35 -4.84 -14.50
C LYS A 164 18.17 -4.97 -13.21
N ASP A 165 17.98 -4.05 -12.28
CA ASP A 165 18.83 -3.90 -11.08
C ASP A 165 18.05 -4.02 -9.77
N THR A 166 16.71 -4.05 -9.84
CA THR A 166 15.82 -4.00 -8.66
C THR A 166 14.76 -5.09 -8.73
N ILE A 167 14.46 -5.67 -7.59
CA ILE A 167 13.30 -6.54 -7.39
C ILE A 167 12.27 -5.75 -6.60
N TYR A 168 11.05 -5.72 -7.10
CA TYR A 168 9.91 -5.13 -6.43
C TYR A 168 9.10 -6.22 -5.74
N ILE A 169 8.88 -6.05 -4.46
CA ILE A 169 8.06 -6.91 -3.61
C ILE A 169 6.79 -6.13 -3.31
N SER A 170 5.67 -6.58 -3.82
CA SER A 170 4.41 -5.83 -3.74
C SER A 170 3.33 -6.62 -3.03
N TYR A 171 2.56 -5.93 -2.20
CA TYR A 171 1.32 -6.44 -1.60
C TYR A 171 0.15 -5.59 -2.10
N VAL A 172 -0.98 -6.24 -2.37
CA VAL A 172 -2.20 -5.59 -2.85
C VAL A 172 -3.38 -6.09 -2.03
N GLY A 173 -4.25 -5.19 -1.62
CA GLY A 173 -5.46 -5.52 -0.87
C GLY A 173 -6.54 -4.46 -1.05
N ILE A 174 -7.78 -4.82 -0.70
CA ILE A 174 -8.92 -3.87 -0.66
C ILE A 174 -9.24 -3.56 0.80
N ILE A 175 -9.40 -2.28 1.08
CA ILE A 175 -9.68 -1.76 2.43
C ILE A 175 -10.77 -0.69 2.40
N ASP A 176 -11.20 -0.25 3.60
CA ASP A 176 -12.06 0.93 3.83
C ASP A 176 -13.40 0.87 3.10
N PHE A 177 -14.08 -0.27 3.13
CA PHE A 177 -15.43 -0.36 2.61
C PHE A 177 -16.47 0.04 3.68
N LEU A 178 -17.44 0.81 3.26
CA LEU A 178 -18.58 1.24 4.06
C LEU A 178 -19.85 0.55 3.56
N GLN A 179 -20.81 0.35 4.48
CA GLN A 179 -22.15 -0.11 4.17
C GLN A 179 -23.13 1.06 4.38
N ASP A 180 -24.04 1.28 3.42
CA ASP A 180 -25.17 2.20 3.57
C ASP A 180 -26.17 1.74 4.61
#